data_98d80f22a6bd7bbc92d646da94aadcb2
#
_entry.id   98d80f22a6bd7bbc92d646da94aadcb2
#
_cell.length_a   1.000
_cell.length_b   1.000
_cell.length_c   1.000
_cell.angle_alpha   90.00
_cell.angle_beta   90.00
_cell.angle_gamma   90.00
#
_symmetry.space_group_name_H-M   'P 1'
#
loop_
_entity.id
_entity.type
_entity.pdbx_description
1 polymer ?
#
loop_
_entity_poly.entity_id
_entity_poly.type
_entity_poly.pdbx_seq_one_letter_code
_entity_poly.pdbx_strand_id
1 'polypeptide(L)'
;SGFSQQEVERLCDLKPVARAAPARAPRQALSLPRTLLRLVLHRPDFAARLPLHWLPADSTETRALRRLCEQIKRDADLPSSAMLLERLRGGDDESILQSAAASLLQSPQSEEESEQEFAGALARLEMNWVEQEFRRLQHKAAGGGLDSEEKREFVHLLQERERLRKAGILAGSGD
;
A
#
# COMPACT_ATOMS: atom_id res chain seq x y z
N SER A 1 32.14 -51.51 35.50
CA SER A 1 31.02 -51.05 34.68
C SER A 1 31.35 -49.64 34.14
N GLY A 2 32.11 -49.59 33.06
CA GLY A 2 32.48 -48.33 32.45
C GLY A 2 31.91 -48.30 31.03
N PHE A 3 31.15 -47.30 30.69
CA PHE A 3 30.75 -47.02 29.32
C PHE A 3 32.04 -46.76 28.51
N SER A 4 32.19 -47.44 27.37
CA SER A 4 33.35 -47.27 26.52
C SER A 4 33.26 -45.90 25.82
N GLN A 5 34.42 -45.27 25.67
CA GLN A 5 34.56 -43.95 25.04
C GLN A 5 33.92 -43.91 23.61
N GLN A 6 33.83 -45.08 22.95
CA GLN A 6 33.20 -45.23 21.63
C GLN A 6 31.68 -45.12 21.63
N GLU A 7 31.01 -45.42 22.77
CA GLU A 7 29.54 -45.24 22.88
C GLU A 7 29.14 -43.77 23.10
N VAL A 8 30.02 -42.99 23.76
CA VAL A 8 29.78 -41.58 23.93
C VAL A 8 29.94 -40.82 22.59
N GLU A 9 30.91 -41.19 21.78
CA GLU A 9 31.09 -40.58 20.45
C GLU A 9 29.92 -40.86 19.49
N ARG A 10 29.29 -42.05 19.56
CA ARG A 10 28.10 -42.37 18.76
C ARG A 10 26.85 -41.58 19.18
N LEU A 11 26.77 -41.18 20.44
CA LEU A 11 25.67 -40.33 20.94
C LEU A 11 25.85 -38.84 20.60
N CYS A 12 27.09 -38.40 20.28
CA CYS A 12 27.39 -37.04 19.87
C CYS A 12 27.27 -36.80 18.36
N ASP A 13 27.06 -37.86 17.56
CA ASP A 13 26.87 -37.76 16.09
C ASP A 13 25.42 -37.48 15.69
N LEU A 14 24.67 -36.82 16.57
CA LEU A 14 23.45 -36.12 16.20
C LEU A 14 23.85 -34.90 15.37
N LYS A 15 23.93 -35.12 14.04
CA LYS A 15 23.97 -33.99 13.09
C LYS A 15 23.01 -32.93 13.60
N PRO A 16 23.47 -31.64 13.77
CA PRO A 16 22.56 -30.59 14.07
C PRO A 16 21.55 -30.55 12.90
N VAL A 17 20.34 -30.98 13.17
CA VAL A 17 19.21 -30.72 12.27
C VAL A 17 19.20 -29.19 12.18
N ALA A 18 19.72 -28.68 11.06
CA ALA A 18 19.61 -27.29 10.72
C ALA A 18 18.12 -26.97 10.86
N ARG A 19 17.78 -26.32 11.98
CA ARG A 19 16.43 -25.78 12.17
C ARG A 19 16.23 -24.86 10.97
N ALA A 20 15.54 -25.38 9.96
CA ALA A 20 15.09 -24.59 8.84
C ALA A 20 14.46 -23.34 9.48
N ALA A 21 15.08 -22.20 9.26
CA ALA A 21 14.48 -20.92 9.66
C ALA A 21 13.04 -20.96 9.13
N PRO A 22 12.03 -20.65 9.97
CA PRO A 22 10.66 -20.72 9.52
C PRO A 22 10.60 -19.92 8.21
N ALA A 23 10.25 -20.61 7.12
CA ALA A 23 10.08 -19.97 5.83
C ALA A 23 9.17 -18.77 6.10
N ARG A 24 9.71 -17.55 5.93
CA ARG A 24 8.92 -16.33 6.06
C ARG A 24 7.73 -16.54 5.14
N ALA A 25 6.55 -16.71 5.74
CA ALA A 25 5.31 -16.74 4.99
C ALA A 25 5.37 -15.61 3.96
N PRO A 26 5.05 -15.84 2.69
CA PRO A 26 5.09 -14.80 1.68
C PRO A 26 4.30 -13.62 2.24
N ARG A 27 4.99 -12.49 2.44
CA ARG A 27 4.33 -11.26 2.89
C ARG A 27 3.28 -10.99 1.83
N GLN A 28 2.02 -11.22 2.16
CA GLN A 28 0.93 -10.82 1.28
C GLN A 28 1.17 -9.35 0.94
N ALA A 29 1.34 -9.07 -0.34
CA ALA A 29 1.53 -7.71 -0.79
C ALA A 29 0.37 -6.87 -0.26
N LEU A 30 0.67 -5.85 0.54
CA LEU A 30 -0.34 -4.97 1.08
C LEU A 30 -1.10 -4.34 -0.07
N SER A 31 -2.42 -4.19 0.06
CA SER A 31 -3.20 -3.45 -0.91
C SER A 31 -2.68 -2.01 -1.02
N LEU A 32 -2.81 -1.39 -2.18
CA LEU A 32 -2.35 -0.02 -2.39
C LEU A 32 -2.97 0.98 -1.38
N PRO A 33 -4.29 0.94 -1.09
CA PRO A 33 -4.88 1.79 -0.05
C PRO A 33 -4.28 1.53 1.33
N ARG A 34 -3.97 0.29 1.67
CA ARG A 34 -3.35 -0.05 2.95
C ARG A 34 -1.90 0.43 3.05
N THR A 35 -1.15 0.36 1.97
CA THR A 35 0.21 0.94 1.90
C THR A 35 0.16 2.45 2.12
N LEU A 36 -0.74 3.15 1.41
CA LEU A 36 -0.94 4.60 1.56
C LEU A 36 -1.42 4.97 2.97
N LEU A 37 -2.35 4.21 3.55
CA LEU A 37 -2.82 4.41 4.92
C LEU A 37 -1.67 4.34 5.93
N ARG A 38 -0.81 3.33 5.81
CA ARG A 38 0.37 3.16 6.64
C ARG A 38 1.34 4.34 6.49
N LEU A 39 1.61 4.76 5.26
CA LEU A 39 2.53 5.87 4.97
C LEU A 39 2.00 7.22 5.49
N VAL A 40 0.71 7.51 5.30
CA VAL A 40 0.07 8.73 5.82
C VAL A 40 0.01 8.72 7.34
N LEU A 41 -0.20 7.57 7.97
CA LEU A 41 -0.15 7.45 9.42
C LEU A 41 1.26 7.68 9.97
N HIS A 42 2.30 7.20 9.27
CA HIS A 42 3.70 7.42 9.62
C HIS A 42 4.13 8.86 9.41
N ARG A 43 3.73 9.45 8.27
CA ARG A 43 4.04 10.81 7.86
C ARG A 43 2.76 11.55 7.45
N PRO A 44 2.12 12.26 8.39
CA PRO A 44 0.86 12.97 8.13
C PRO A 44 0.94 14.05 7.04
N ASP A 45 2.14 14.60 6.77
CA ASP A 45 2.39 15.53 5.66
C ASP A 45 2.04 14.95 4.28
N PHE A 46 2.10 13.64 4.10
CA PHE A 46 1.69 12.96 2.86
C PHE A 46 0.20 13.12 2.54
N ALA A 47 -0.65 13.39 3.55
CA ALA A 47 -2.07 13.62 3.33
C ALA A 47 -2.37 14.82 2.41
N ALA A 48 -1.52 15.85 2.44
CA ALA A 48 -1.65 17.02 1.57
C ALA A 48 -1.32 16.71 0.10
N ARG A 49 -0.46 15.73 -0.14
CA ARG A 49 0.01 15.33 -1.47
C ARG A 49 -0.83 14.21 -2.10
N LEU A 50 -1.73 13.60 -1.33
CA LEU A 50 -2.53 12.47 -1.78
C LEU A 50 -3.79 12.92 -2.53
N PRO A 51 -3.95 12.59 -3.83
CA PRO A 51 -5.15 12.90 -4.61
C PRO A 51 -6.26 11.90 -4.28
N LEU A 52 -7.11 12.25 -3.31
CA LEU A 52 -8.15 11.36 -2.79
C LEU A 52 -9.18 10.92 -3.85
N HIS A 53 -9.33 11.67 -4.95
CA HIS A 53 -10.25 11.33 -6.04
C HIS A 53 -9.76 10.17 -6.92
N TRP A 54 -8.46 9.84 -6.86
CA TRP A 54 -7.92 8.65 -7.55
C TRP A 54 -8.17 7.35 -6.79
N LEU A 55 -8.54 7.44 -5.51
CA LEU A 55 -8.77 6.26 -4.69
C LEU A 55 -10.08 5.56 -5.10
N PRO A 56 -10.08 4.22 -5.24
CA PRO A 56 -11.30 3.45 -5.50
C PRO A 56 -12.32 3.67 -4.38
N ALA A 57 -13.62 3.70 -4.73
CA ALA A 57 -14.67 4.03 -3.76
C ALA A 57 -14.95 2.90 -2.76
N ASP A 58 -14.71 1.65 -3.13
CA ASP A 58 -15.41 0.48 -2.57
C ASP A 58 -14.65 -0.29 -1.49
N SER A 59 -13.45 0.14 -1.04
CA SER A 59 -12.73 -0.57 0.00
C SER A 59 -12.83 0.09 1.37
N THR A 60 -12.91 -0.73 2.41
CA THR A 60 -12.87 -0.25 3.81
C THR A 60 -11.57 0.49 4.12
N GLU A 61 -10.47 0.04 3.54
CA GLU A 61 -9.16 0.67 3.66
C GLU A 61 -9.12 2.07 3.03
N THR A 62 -9.78 2.26 1.88
CA THR A 62 -9.91 3.57 1.23
C THR A 62 -10.75 4.52 2.10
N ARG A 63 -11.83 4.04 2.69
CA ARG A 63 -12.67 4.84 3.59
C ARG A 63 -11.86 5.27 4.81
N ALA A 64 -11.12 4.36 5.44
CA ALA A 64 -10.23 4.67 6.55
C ALA A 64 -9.18 5.72 6.18
N LEU A 65 -8.56 5.57 5.00
CA LEU A 65 -7.57 6.53 4.48
C LEU A 65 -8.18 7.93 4.24
N ARG A 66 -9.38 8.01 3.67
CA ARG A 66 -10.08 9.28 3.48
C ARG A 66 -10.37 9.97 4.81
N ARG A 67 -10.91 9.24 5.79
CA ARG A 67 -11.16 9.77 7.14
C ARG A 67 -9.88 10.23 7.84
N LEU A 68 -8.80 9.48 7.70
CA LEU A 68 -7.49 9.88 8.24
C LEU A 68 -7.02 11.18 7.61
N CYS A 69 -7.05 11.30 6.29
CA CYS A 69 -6.67 12.53 5.58
C CYS A 69 -7.57 13.73 5.94
N GLU A 70 -8.87 13.50 6.08
CA GLU A 70 -9.81 14.55 6.52
C GLU A 70 -9.52 15.03 7.95
N GLN A 71 -9.18 14.10 8.84
CA GLN A 71 -8.81 14.44 10.20
C GLN A 71 -7.52 15.26 10.24
N ILE A 72 -6.51 14.87 9.47
CA ILE A 72 -5.24 15.62 9.35
C ILE A 72 -5.50 17.05 8.82
N LYS A 73 -6.36 17.20 7.81
CA LYS A 73 -6.69 18.49 7.22
C LYS A 73 -7.47 19.46 8.15
N ARG A 74 -8.14 18.91 9.17
CA ARG A 74 -8.87 19.72 10.17
C ARG A 74 -7.94 20.29 11.24
N ASP A 75 -6.77 19.69 11.41
CA ASP A 75 -5.81 20.11 12.44
C ASP A 75 -4.94 21.26 11.89
N ALA A 76 -4.76 22.31 12.69
CA ALA A 76 -3.90 23.44 12.33
C ALA A 76 -2.42 23.02 12.30
N ASP A 77 -2.04 22.12 13.20
CA ASP A 77 -0.70 21.53 13.29
C ASP A 77 -0.75 20.07 12.87
N LEU A 78 0.34 19.58 12.27
CA LEU A 78 0.44 18.18 11.88
C LEU A 78 0.42 17.28 13.14
N PRO A 79 -0.62 16.46 13.33
CA PRO A 79 -0.74 15.61 14.50
C PRO A 79 0.25 14.44 14.44
N SER A 80 0.69 13.96 15.59
CA SER A 80 1.45 12.72 15.64
C SER A 80 0.57 11.50 15.35
N SER A 81 1.19 10.40 14.90
CA SER A 81 0.49 9.13 14.66
C SER A 81 -0.33 8.67 15.87
N ALA A 82 0.19 8.85 17.09
CA ALA A 82 -0.49 8.50 18.33
C ALA A 82 -1.76 9.33 18.56
N MET A 83 -1.69 10.64 18.31
CA MET A 83 -2.85 11.54 18.40
C MET A 83 -3.93 11.17 17.38
N LEU A 84 -3.52 10.82 16.16
CA LEU A 84 -4.45 10.40 15.11
C LEU A 84 -5.18 9.11 15.49
N LEU A 85 -4.46 8.12 16.01
CA LEU A 85 -5.03 6.86 16.47
C LEU A 85 -6.02 7.06 17.62
N GLU A 86 -5.70 7.93 18.58
CA GLU A 86 -6.59 8.22 19.70
C GLU A 86 -7.86 8.94 19.25
N ARG A 87 -7.77 9.90 18.34
CA ARG A 87 -8.94 10.63 17.81
C ARG A 87 -9.86 9.76 16.93
N LEU A 88 -9.31 8.76 16.28
CA LEU A 88 -10.06 7.84 15.42
C LEU A 88 -10.48 6.57 16.16
N ARG A 89 -10.20 6.51 17.47
CA ARG A 89 -10.59 5.39 18.36
C ARG A 89 -12.12 5.27 18.46
N GLY A 90 -12.60 4.05 18.57
CA GLY A 90 -14.04 3.76 18.67
C GLY A 90 -14.80 3.89 17.34
N GLY A 91 -14.14 4.20 16.25
CA GLY A 91 -14.75 4.25 14.91
C GLY A 91 -14.70 2.90 14.19
N ASP A 92 -15.52 2.74 13.15
CA ASP A 92 -15.60 1.52 12.33
C ASP A 92 -14.26 1.13 11.68
N ASP A 93 -13.36 2.10 11.51
CA ASP A 93 -12.06 1.90 10.84
C ASP A 93 -10.91 1.65 11.83
N GLU A 94 -11.18 1.60 13.16
CA GLU A 94 -10.17 1.48 14.21
C GLU A 94 -9.25 0.26 14.00
N SER A 95 -9.82 -0.90 13.72
CA SER A 95 -9.06 -2.14 13.53
C SER A 95 -8.08 -2.05 12.36
N ILE A 96 -8.47 -1.36 11.28
CA ILE A 96 -7.62 -1.15 10.10
C ILE A 96 -6.48 -0.20 10.45
N LEU A 97 -6.75 0.88 11.16
CA LEU A 97 -5.76 1.86 11.61
C LEU A 97 -4.75 1.25 12.58
N GLN A 98 -5.23 0.47 13.56
CA GLN A 98 -4.37 -0.25 14.50
C GLN A 98 -3.47 -1.27 13.80
N SER A 99 -4.02 -2.01 12.82
CA SER A 99 -3.23 -2.95 12.01
C SER A 99 -2.16 -2.25 11.16
N ALA A 100 -2.47 -1.06 10.61
CA ALA A 100 -1.50 -0.24 9.89
C ALA A 100 -0.38 0.28 10.83
N ALA A 101 -0.75 0.75 12.03
CA ALA A 101 0.20 1.19 13.04
C ALA A 101 1.11 0.06 13.53
N ALA A 102 0.56 -1.13 13.77
CA ALA A 102 1.34 -2.31 14.14
C ALA A 102 2.38 -2.69 13.07
N SER A 103 2.03 -2.52 11.78
CA SER A 103 2.96 -2.75 10.67
C SER A 103 4.14 -1.79 10.68
N LEU A 104 3.95 -0.54 11.10
CA LEU A 104 5.02 0.45 11.23
C LEU A 104 6.03 0.06 12.31
N LEU A 105 5.54 -0.45 13.43
CA LEU A 105 6.40 -0.90 14.53
C LEU A 105 7.24 -2.13 14.16
N GLN A 106 6.71 -3.00 13.28
CA GLN A 106 7.40 -4.21 12.83
C GLN A 106 8.47 -3.94 11.76
N SER A 107 8.36 -2.84 11.05
CA SER A 107 9.28 -2.47 9.97
C SER A 107 9.50 -0.96 9.98
N PRO A 108 10.33 -0.45 10.91
CA PRO A 108 10.69 0.95 10.91
C PRO A 108 11.37 1.32 9.59
N GLN A 109 10.95 2.41 9.00
CA GLN A 109 11.48 2.93 7.73
C GLN A 109 12.17 4.27 7.96
N SER A 110 13.21 4.52 7.18
CA SER A 110 13.81 5.85 7.12
C SER A 110 12.86 6.83 6.39
N GLU A 111 13.13 8.12 6.53
CA GLU A 111 12.37 9.14 5.80
C GLU A 111 12.50 8.98 4.29
N GLU A 112 13.70 8.66 3.80
CA GLU A 112 13.97 8.45 2.37
C GLU A 112 13.22 7.23 1.83
N GLU A 113 13.23 6.12 2.55
CA GLU A 113 12.49 4.91 2.17
C GLU A 113 10.99 5.17 2.12
N SER A 114 10.46 5.91 3.09
CA SER A 114 9.05 6.29 3.15
C SER A 114 8.66 7.20 1.98
N GLU A 115 9.53 8.16 1.61
CA GLU A 115 9.31 9.05 0.47
C GLU A 115 9.32 8.27 -0.87
N GLN A 116 10.27 7.35 -1.04
CA GLN A 116 10.36 6.51 -2.24
C GLN A 116 9.15 5.58 -2.35
N GLU A 117 8.74 4.94 -1.24
CA GLU A 117 7.56 4.08 -1.23
C GLU A 117 6.28 4.88 -1.52
N PHE A 118 6.17 6.09 -0.96
CA PHE A 118 5.03 6.97 -1.22
C PHE A 118 4.98 7.41 -2.69
N ALA A 119 6.09 7.81 -3.27
CA ALA A 119 6.17 8.16 -4.69
C ALA A 119 5.78 6.98 -5.60
N GLY A 120 6.27 5.78 -5.29
CA GLY A 120 5.88 4.56 -6.01
C GLY A 120 4.41 4.20 -5.85
N ALA A 121 3.84 4.41 -4.66
CA ALA A 121 2.42 4.19 -4.40
C ALA A 121 1.54 5.21 -5.15
N LEU A 122 1.95 6.49 -5.22
CA LEU A 122 1.26 7.52 -6.00
C LEU A 122 1.25 7.20 -7.49
N ALA A 123 2.40 6.79 -8.04
CA ALA A 123 2.50 6.41 -9.45
C ALA A 123 1.56 5.22 -9.79
N ARG A 124 1.45 4.23 -8.90
CA ARG A 124 0.50 3.12 -9.06
C ARG A 124 -0.95 3.59 -8.95
N LEU A 125 -1.23 4.53 -8.05
CA LEU A 125 -2.56 5.10 -7.88
C LEU A 125 -3.00 5.85 -9.12
N GLU A 126 -2.12 6.69 -9.69
CA GLU A 126 -2.34 7.41 -10.94
C GLU A 126 -2.66 6.44 -12.10
N MET A 127 -1.83 5.42 -12.25
CA MET A 127 -2.01 4.41 -13.28
C MET A 127 -3.35 3.68 -13.16
N ASN A 128 -3.70 3.26 -11.95
CA ASN A 128 -4.97 2.56 -11.71
C ASN A 128 -6.16 3.45 -12.03
N TRP A 129 -6.10 4.73 -11.65
CA TRP A 129 -7.14 5.72 -11.94
C TRP A 129 -7.27 5.96 -13.45
N VAL A 130 -6.16 6.22 -14.16
CA VAL A 130 -6.15 6.41 -15.62
C VAL A 130 -6.74 5.20 -16.34
N GLU A 131 -6.35 3.99 -15.95
CA GLU A 131 -6.87 2.77 -16.55
C GLU A 131 -8.36 2.56 -16.26
N GLN A 132 -8.83 2.89 -15.07
CA GLN A 132 -10.23 2.80 -14.68
C GLN A 132 -11.08 3.80 -15.46
N GLU A 133 -10.66 5.07 -15.54
CA GLU A 133 -11.39 6.11 -16.28
C GLU A 133 -11.39 5.83 -17.79
N PHE A 134 -10.27 5.36 -18.33
CA PHE A 134 -10.18 4.93 -19.71
C PHE A 134 -11.20 3.82 -20.03
N ARG A 135 -11.28 2.79 -19.19
CA ARG A 135 -12.25 1.70 -19.34
C ARG A 135 -13.69 2.20 -19.21
N ARG A 136 -13.97 3.12 -18.29
CA ARG A 136 -15.28 3.72 -18.11
C ARG A 136 -15.75 4.41 -19.38
N LEU A 137 -14.90 5.28 -19.95
CA LEU A 137 -15.23 5.98 -21.19
C LEU A 137 -15.28 5.05 -22.41
N GLN A 138 -14.42 4.05 -22.48
CA GLN A 138 -14.45 3.03 -23.55
C GLN A 138 -15.76 2.26 -23.53
N HIS A 139 -16.22 1.85 -22.35
CA HIS A 139 -17.52 1.15 -22.21
C HIS A 139 -18.70 2.06 -22.60
N LYS A 140 -18.66 3.34 -22.19
CA LYS A 140 -19.69 4.31 -22.56
C LYS A 140 -19.71 4.56 -24.08
N ALA A 141 -18.55 4.66 -24.71
CA ALA A 141 -18.43 4.80 -26.17
C ALA A 141 -19.09 3.64 -26.93
N ALA A 142 -18.92 2.41 -26.42
CA ALA A 142 -19.52 1.22 -27.03
C ALA A 142 -21.05 1.15 -26.87
N GLY A 143 -21.60 1.77 -25.82
CA GLY A 143 -23.02 1.69 -25.47
C GLY A 143 -23.91 2.83 -26.00
N GLY A 144 -23.35 3.99 -26.33
CA GLY A 144 -24.18 5.15 -26.68
C GLY A 144 -23.43 6.36 -27.25
N GLY A 145 -22.10 6.24 -27.35
CA GLY A 145 -21.23 7.31 -27.80
C GLY A 145 -20.80 8.26 -26.67
N LEU A 146 -19.79 9.05 -26.96
CA LEU A 146 -19.24 10.07 -26.07
C LEU A 146 -19.68 11.45 -26.53
N ASP A 147 -19.97 12.33 -25.61
CA ASP A 147 -20.14 13.75 -25.91
C ASP A 147 -18.80 14.43 -26.25
N SER A 148 -18.83 15.73 -26.54
CA SER A 148 -17.63 16.48 -26.98
C SER A 148 -16.60 16.65 -25.88
N GLU A 149 -17.00 16.71 -24.62
CA GLU A 149 -16.13 16.85 -23.48
C GLU A 149 -15.49 15.49 -23.13
N GLU A 150 -16.29 14.45 -23.09
CA GLU A 150 -15.83 13.07 -22.88
C GLU A 150 -14.90 12.57 -23.98
N LYS A 151 -15.08 13.00 -25.23
CA LYS A 151 -14.12 12.72 -26.32
C LYS A 151 -12.77 13.34 -26.06
N ARG A 152 -12.72 14.58 -25.57
CA ARG A 152 -11.48 15.24 -25.21
C ARG A 152 -10.80 14.56 -24.03
N GLU A 153 -11.57 14.21 -23.00
CA GLU A 153 -11.10 13.46 -21.85
C GLU A 153 -10.54 12.08 -22.26
N PHE A 154 -11.21 11.37 -23.14
CA PHE A 154 -10.76 10.08 -23.65
C PHE A 154 -9.42 10.17 -24.38
N VAL A 155 -9.23 11.21 -25.22
CA VAL A 155 -7.96 11.45 -25.90
C VAL A 155 -6.85 11.80 -24.90
N HIS A 156 -7.15 12.61 -23.88
CA HIS A 156 -6.21 12.94 -22.82
C HIS A 156 -5.77 11.68 -22.05
N LEU A 157 -6.72 10.87 -21.60
CA LEU A 157 -6.43 9.63 -20.90
C LEU A 157 -5.60 8.65 -21.76
N LEU A 158 -5.84 8.60 -23.07
CA LEU A 158 -5.04 7.79 -23.98
C LEU A 158 -3.58 8.26 -24.00
N GLN A 159 -3.35 9.56 -24.03
CA GLN A 159 -1.99 10.16 -24.01
C GLN A 159 -1.31 9.90 -22.67
N GLU A 160 -2.02 10.09 -21.54
CA GLU A 160 -1.49 9.83 -20.20
C GLU A 160 -1.13 8.34 -20.02
N ARG A 161 -2.00 7.45 -20.48
CA ARG A 161 -1.74 6.00 -20.45
C ARG A 161 -0.45 5.64 -21.23
N GLU A 162 -0.25 6.24 -22.40
CA GLU A 162 0.95 6.01 -23.18
C GLU A 162 2.21 6.63 -22.53
N ARG A 163 2.08 7.80 -21.89
CA ARG A 163 3.14 8.43 -21.10
C ARG A 163 3.58 7.53 -19.93
N LEU A 164 2.63 7.03 -19.15
CA LEU A 164 2.89 6.15 -18.02
C LEU A 164 3.53 4.82 -18.45
N ARG A 165 3.08 4.27 -19.58
CA ARG A 165 3.68 3.07 -20.18
C ARG A 165 5.13 3.27 -20.58
N LYS A 166 5.45 4.40 -21.24
CA LYS A 166 6.83 4.75 -21.63
C LYS A 166 7.72 5.00 -20.41
N ALA A 167 7.17 5.54 -19.34
CA ALA A 167 7.90 5.72 -18.09
C ALA A 167 8.24 4.40 -17.35
N GLY A 168 7.86 3.24 -17.88
CA GLY A 168 8.15 1.93 -17.28
C GLY A 168 7.25 1.55 -16.11
N ILE A 169 6.27 2.38 -15.77
CA ILE A 169 5.36 2.14 -14.66
C ILE A 169 4.39 0.98 -14.98
N LEU A 170 4.12 0.73 -16.25
CA LEU A 170 3.28 -0.37 -16.73
C LEU A 170 4.03 -1.70 -16.93
N ALA A 171 5.36 -1.71 -16.92
CA ALA A 171 6.15 -2.90 -17.20
C ALA A 171 6.29 -3.87 -16.03
N GLY A 172 5.78 -3.54 -14.85
CA GLY A 172 5.88 -4.36 -13.64
C GLY A 172 4.66 -5.22 -13.31
N SER A 173 3.68 -5.34 -14.19
CA SER A 173 2.43 -6.11 -13.95
C SER A 173 2.28 -7.39 -14.78
N GLY A 174 3.39 -7.94 -15.27
CA GLY A 174 3.35 -9.16 -16.05
C GLY A 174 4.49 -10.11 -15.65
N ASP A 175 4.36 -10.74 -14.47
CA ASP A 175 4.95 -12.05 -14.17
C ASP A 175 4.18 -12.69 -13.01
#